data_294f2b5d57f4309b5f561afb07ce39df
#
_entry.id   294f2b5d57f4309b5f561afb07ce39df
#
_cell.length_a   1.000
_cell.length_b   1.000
_cell.length_c   1.000
_cell.angle_alpha   90.00
_cell.angle_beta   90.00
_cell.angle_gamma   90.00
#
_symmetry.space_group_name_H-M   'P 1'
#
loop_
_entity.id
_entity.type
_entity.pdbx_description
1 polymer ?
#
loop_
_entity_poly.entity_id
_entity_poly.type
_entity_poly.pdbx_seq_one_letter_code
_entity_poly.pdbx_strand_id
1 'polypeptide(L)'
;MTGLVGRFFKQFGWTAAIAVFASLVVARMLTPMMAAYMLAPRQGREDGQDPRWLRTYLRLVRWVLAHRRQTAIYAVLFFVGSLVLASHLPSAFMPPDDYEQTQVTLTLGPGATLQQTEQAAETARKQLEKLPHIARIYTAIGAGSGNQFSDLTSTNYAALTITLAPRAERPKKTEIEQSMRKALEDMPGMRVSVGMEGSSGAKYEFVVSGSDGARLTSAARDIERDLRRIRGVGNITSSANLVRTEVIVRPDAAKAAALGITPQAISDALRLATQGDYEQMLPKLNLEARQVPIVVRLAKPARESLDALRRIVIAGASDPVMLGQVATLEL
;
A
#
# COMPACT_ATOMS: atom_id res chain seq x y z
N MET A 1 5.17 14.69 17.85
CA MET A 1 4.84 13.64 16.86
C MET A 1 3.46 13.09 17.16
N THR A 2 2.53 13.23 16.23
CA THR A 2 1.14 12.73 16.33
C THR A 2 0.97 11.53 15.39
N GLY A 3 -0.10 10.74 15.57
CA GLY A 3 -0.38 9.58 14.74
C GLY A 3 0.27 8.27 15.22
N LEU A 4 0.22 7.24 14.37
CA LEU A 4 0.70 5.88 14.66
C LEU A 4 2.21 5.87 15.00
N VAL A 5 2.99 6.57 14.19
CA VAL A 5 4.44 6.70 14.36
C VAL A 5 4.80 7.33 15.71
N GLY A 6 4.08 8.38 16.11
CA GLY A 6 4.29 9.04 17.41
C GLY A 6 4.01 8.12 18.59
N ARG A 7 3.01 7.23 18.50
CA ARG A 7 2.72 6.24 19.55
C ARG A 7 3.85 5.22 19.69
N PHE A 8 4.38 4.70 18.58
CA PHE A 8 5.53 3.79 18.59
C PHE A 8 6.77 4.44 19.22
N PHE A 9 7.13 5.65 18.79
CA PHE A 9 8.29 6.35 19.34
C PHE A 9 8.13 6.70 20.80
N LYS A 10 6.92 7.03 21.26
CA LYS A 10 6.67 7.30 22.69
C LYS A 10 6.87 6.03 23.54
N GLN A 11 6.31 4.89 23.09
CA GLN A 11 6.48 3.62 23.82
C GLN A 11 7.94 3.17 23.85
N PHE A 12 8.59 3.19 22.69
CA PHE A 12 10.00 2.82 22.57
C PHE A 12 10.90 3.73 23.42
N GLY A 13 10.67 5.04 23.37
CA GLY A 13 11.45 6.02 24.15
C GLY A 13 11.34 5.82 25.66
N TRP A 14 10.12 5.60 26.16
CA TRP A 14 9.92 5.30 27.60
C TRP A 14 10.55 3.98 28.01
N THR A 15 10.39 2.93 27.21
CA THR A 15 11.00 1.62 27.49
C THR A 15 12.52 1.71 27.52
N ALA A 16 13.12 2.38 26.55
CA ALA A 16 14.56 2.60 26.50
C ALA A 16 15.06 3.44 27.69
N ALA A 17 14.37 4.52 28.04
CA ALA A 17 14.72 5.36 29.18
C ALA A 17 14.67 4.59 30.50
N ILE A 18 13.61 3.80 30.73
CA ILE A 18 13.48 2.96 31.94
C ILE A 18 14.58 1.89 31.99
N ALA A 19 14.87 1.23 30.85
CA ALA A 19 15.93 0.22 30.79
C ALA A 19 17.33 0.81 31.12
N VAL A 20 17.62 1.96 30.51
CA VAL A 20 18.90 2.68 30.82
C VAL A 20 18.97 3.11 32.27
N PHE A 21 17.88 3.65 32.82
CA PHE A 21 17.80 4.03 34.21
C PHE A 21 17.99 2.83 35.16
N ALA A 22 17.30 1.71 34.90
CA ALA A 22 17.47 0.48 35.67
C ALA A 22 18.92 -0.05 35.60
N SER A 23 19.55 -0.01 34.43
CA SER A 23 20.95 -0.38 34.22
C SER A 23 21.87 0.51 35.01
N LEU A 24 21.63 1.82 35.06
CA LEU A 24 22.39 2.77 35.86
C LEU A 24 22.31 2.47 37.38
N VAL A 25 21.11 2.15 37.87
CA VAL A 25 20.87 1.77 39.28
C VAL A 25 21.64 0.50 39.61
N VAL A 26 21.54 -0.53 38.78
CA VAL A 26 22.29 -1.78 38.95
C VAL A 26 23.80 -1.54 38.96
N ALA A 27 24.32 -0.79 38.00
CA ALA A 27 25.75 -0.49 37.93
C ALA A 27 26.27 0.31 39.15
N ARG A 28 25.47 1.24 39.68
CA ARG A 28 25.84 2.10 40.78
C ARG A 28 25.69 1.45 42.17
N MET A 29 24.70 0.55 42.33
CA MET A 29 24.37 -0.07 43.61
C MET A 29 24.85 -1.51 43.70
N LEU A 30 24.46 -2.35 42.73
CA LEU A 30 24.70 -3.79 42.79
C LEU A 30 26.18 -4.14 42.55
N THR A 31 26.82 -3.51 41.60
CA THR A 31 28.21 -3.82 41.23
C THR A 31 29.20 -3.52 42.37
N PRO A 32 29.16 -2.35 43.05
CA PRO A 32 30.02 -2.10 44.21
C PRO A 32 29.70 -3.01 45.40
N MET A 33 28.41 -3.29 45.64
CA MET A 33 27.99 -4.19 46.70
C MET A 33 28.52 -5.61 46.50
N MET A 34 28.32 -6.16 45.27
CA MET A 34 28.86 -7.47 44.91
C MET A 34 30.42 -7.49 45.03
N ALA A 35 31.07 -6.44 44.57
CA ALA A 35 32.54 -6.34 44.71
C ALA A 35 32.99 -6.38 46.16
N ALA A 36 32.25 -5.72 47.06
CA ALA A 36 32.58 -5.71 48.50
C ALA A 36 32.39 -7.07 49.16
N TYR A 37 31.39 -7.85 48.73
CA TYR A 37 31.10 -9.16 49.33
C TYR A 37 31.81 -10.34 48.67
N MET A 38 32.07 -10.25 47.34
CA MET A 38 32.62 -11.38 46.58
C MET A 38 34.10 -11.29 46.30
N LEU A 39 34.71 -10.09 46.34
CA LEU A 39 36.14 -9.94 46.14
C LEU A 39 36.88 -10.12 47.44
N ALA A 40 37.67 -11.19 47.54
CA ALA A 40 38.60 -11.37 48.64
C ALA A 40 39.67 -10.26 48.61
N PRO A 41 40.07 -9.71 49.78
CA PRO A 41 41.14 -8.74 49.86
C PRO A 41 42.41 -9.35 49.26
N ARG A 42 42.84 -8.84 48.12
CA ARG A 42 44.09 -9.26 47.48
C ARG A 42 45.24 -8.69 48.31
N GLN A 43 45.87 -9.54 49.09
CA GLN A 43 47.14 -9.17 49.77
C GLN A 43 48.11 -8.72 48.68
N GLY A 44 48.64 -7.50 48.88
CA GLY A 44 49.37 -6.79 47.85
C GLY A 44 50.47 -7.60 47.20
N ARG A 45 50.34 -7.80 45.92
CA ARG A 45 51.46 -8.20 45.08
C ARG A 45 52.14 -6.92 44.63
N GLU A 46 53.08 -6.45 45.43
CA GLU A 46 53.84 -5.20 45.20
C GLU A 46 54.81 -5.23 44.02
N ASP A 47 54.99 -6.34 43.31
CA ASP A 47 56.03 -6.45 42.27
C ASP A 47 55.44 -7.03 40.95
N GLY A 48 54.39 -6.45 40.44
CA GLY A 48 53.96 -6.69 39.06
C GLY A 48 54.15 -5.42 38.23
N GLN A 49 55.09 -5.43 37.30
CA GLN A 49 55.17 -4.35 36.30
C GLN A 49 53.81 -4.17 35.65
N ASP A 50 53.19 -3.00 35.87
CA ASP A 50 51.91 -2.65 35.25
C ASP A 50 52.01 -2.88 33.73
N PRO A 51 51.06 -3.63 33.14
CA PRO A 51 51.09 -3.88 31.71
C PRO A 51 51.07 -2.55 30.94
N ARG A 52 51.72 -2.50 29.79
CA ARG A 52 51.89 -1.26 29.00
C ARG A 52 50.57 -0.52 28.75
N TRP A 53 49.47 -1.24 28.52
CA TRP A 53 48.15 -0.65 28.33
C TRP A 53 47.62 0.07 29.58
N LEU A 54 47.87 -0.46 30.80
CA LEU A 54 47.46 0.15 32.08
C LEU A 54 48.20 1.46 32.34
N ARG A 55 49.52 1.50 32.07
CA ARG A 55 50.31 2.72 32.17
C ARG A 55 49.86 3.81 31.22
N THR A 56 49.48 3.43 29.98
CA THR A 56 48.92 4.37 29.00
C THR A 56 47.55 4.88 29.44
N TYR A 57 46.68 4.01 29.94
CA TYR A 57 45.38 4.38 30.49
C TYR A 57 45.50 5.33 31.68
N LEU A 58 46.35 5.00 32.66
CA LEU A 58 46.57 5.86 33.83
C LEU A 58 47.19 7.24 33.46
N ARG A 59 48.02 7.28 32.43
CA ARG A 59 48.57 8.55 31.91
C ARG A 59 47.43 9.39 31.29
N LEU A 60 46.56 8.79 30.50
CA LEU A 60 45.41 9.46 29.91
C LEU A 60 44.48 10.00 31.00
N VAL A 61 44.14 9.16 31.99
CA VAL A 61 43.25 9.56 33.10
C VAL A 61 43.83 10.73 33.87
N ARG A 62 45.15 10.68 34.21
CA ARG A 62 45.82 11.80 34.89
C ARG A 62 45.80 13.08 34.06
N TRP A 63 45.98 12.98 32.74
CA TRP A 63 45.93 14.13 31.85
C TRP A 63 44.51 14.73 31.80
N VAL A 64 43.47 13.89 31.66
CA VAL A 64 42.08 14.31 31.70
C VAL A 64 41.70 15.01 33.00
N LEU A 65 42.14 14.47 34.14
CA LEU A 65 41.88 15.05 35.45
C LEU A 65 42.66 16.35 35.69
N ALA A 66 43.88 16.46 35.16
CA ALA A 66 44.67 17.68 35.24
C ALA A 66 44.13 18.82 34.39
N HIS A 67 43.51 18.46 33.21
CA HIS A 67 43.01 19.43 32.25
C HIS A 67 41.49 19.42 32.17
N ARG A 68 40.82 19.45 33.32
CA ARG A 68 39.34 19.31 33.42
C ARG A 68 38.55 20.24 32.49
N ARG A 69 38.97 21.53 32.37
CA ARG A 69 38.29 22.50 31.50
C ARG A 69 38.44 22.15 30.03
N GLN A 70 39.64 21.78 29.57
CA GLN A 70 39.87 21.37 28.17
C GLN A 70 39.10 20.09 27.82
N THR A 71 39.13 19.11 28.72
CA THR A 71 38.36 17.86 28.55
C THR A 71 36.86 18.11 28.43
N ALA A 72 36.32 19.02 29.26
CA ALA A 72 34.92 19.41 29.17
C ALA A 72 34.59 20.10 27.81
N ILE A 73 35.51 21.00 27.36
CA ILE A 73 35.33 21.64 26.04
C ILE A 73 35.35 20.61 24.91
N TYR A 74 36.31 19.68 24.92
CA TYR A 74 36.37 18.63 23.90
C TYR A 74 35.14 17.71 23.94
N ALA A 75 34.62 17.37 25.11
CA ALA A 75 33.42 16.57 25.28
C ALA A 75 32.18 17.30 24.70
N VAL A 76 32.03 18.58 24.99
CA VAL A 76 30.94 19.40 24.46
C VAL A 76 31.08 19.56 22.95
N LEU A 77 32.28 19.82 22.44
CA LEU A 77 32.52 19.98 21.01
C LEU A 77 32.25 18.67 20.24
N PHE A 78 32.67 17.55 20.80
CA PHE A 78 32.33 16.23 20.24
C PHE A 78 30.82 15.97 20.23
N PHE A 79 30.15 16.30 21.33
CA PHE A 79 28.70 16.14 21.45
C PHE A 79 27.94 17.02 20.42
N VAL A 80 28.32 18.30 20.34
CA VAL A 80 27.73 19.21 19.35
C VAL A 80 28.03 18.74 17.90
N GLY A 81 29.27 18.32 17.64
CA GLY A 81 29.68 17.78 16.36
C GLY A 81 28.88 16.52 15.97
N SER A 82 28.61 15.63 16.92
CA SER A 82 27.79 14.45 16.69
C SER A 82 26.32 14.80 16.40
N LEU A 83 25.78 15.83 17.06
CA LEU A 83 24.40 16.31 16.76
C LEU A 83 24.32 16.94 15.36
N VAL A 84 25.31 17.72 14.97
CA VAL A 84 25.38 18.28 13.60
C VAL A 84 25.50 17.16 12.58
N LEU A 85 26.35 16.18 12.82
CA LEU A 85 26.47 15.02 11.92
C LEU A 85 25.17 14.23 11.83
N ALA A 86 24.51 14.02 12.97
CA ALA A 86 23.20 13.33 13.03
C ALA A 86 22.10 14.07 12.24
N SER A 87 22.15 15.41 12.20
CA SER A 87 21.17 16.21 11.43
C SER A 87 21.31 16.05 9.90
N HIS A 88 22.47 15.64 9.42
CA HIS A 88 22.72 15.36 8.00
C HIS A 88 22.40 13.92 7.59
N LEU A 89 22.08 13.03 8.54
CA LEU A 89 21.69 11.68 8.22
C LEU A 89 20.27 11.66 7.63
N PRO A 90 20.08 10.97 6.50
CA PRO A 90 18.73 10.80 5.94
C PRO A 90 17.86 10.04 6.94
N SER A 91 16.79 10.67 7.40
CA SER A 91 15.82 10.05 8.31
C SER A 91 14.65 9.52 7.52
N ALA A 92 14.43 8.21 7.56
CA ALA A 92 13.24 7.55 7.06
C ALA A 92 12.68 6.63 8.14
N PHE A 93 11.35 6.58 8.24
CA PHE A 93 10.69 5.68 9.19
C PHE A 93 10.93 4.21 8.82
N MET A 94 10.88 3.91 7.54
CA MET A 94 11.34 2.66 6.95
C MET A 94 12.31 2.97 5.81
N PRO A 95 13.50 2.37 5.80
CA PRO A 95 14.38 2.51 4.66
C PRO A 95 13.69 1.93 3.42
N PRO A 96 13.93 2.48 2.22
CA PRO A 96 13.39 1.93 0.99
C PRO A 96 13.87 0.49 0.80
N ASP A 97 12.90 -0.41 0.64
CA ASP A 97 13.17 -1.82 0.42
C ASP A 97 13.83 -2.04 -0.95
N ASP A 98 14.91 -2.78 -0.97
CA ASP A 98 15.59 -3.19 -2.20
C ASP A 98 15.34 -4.68 -2.48
N TYR A 99 14.06 -5.09 -2.39
CA TYR A 99 13.65 -6.44 -2.74
C TYR A 99 13.77 -6.70 -4.26
N GLU A 100 13.88 -7.97 -4.60
CA GLU A 100 13.94 -8.44 -5.99
C GLU A 100 12.57 -8.41 -6.68
N GLN A 101 11.57 -7.81 -6.06
CA GLN A 101 10.23 -7.68 -6.60
C GLN A 101 9.77 -6.23 -6.62
N THR A 102 9.09 -5.86 -7.71
CA THR A 102 8.32 -4.62 -7.83
C THR A 102 7.02 -4.90 -8.56
N GLN A 103 6.10 -3.96 -8.53
CA GLN A 103 4.80 -4.09 -9.16
C GLN A 103 4.51 -2.88 -10.03
N VAL A 104 3.96 -3.12 -11.20
CA VAL A 104 3.36 -2.08 -12.05
C VAL A 104 1.87 -2.31 -12.09
N THR A 105 1.10 -1.30 -11.70
CA THR A 105 -0.35 -1.36 -11.77
C THR A 105 -0.86 -0.46 -12.89
N LEU A 106 -1.75 -1.01 -13.70
CA LEU A 106 -2.42 -0.32 -14.78
C LEU A 106 -3.88 -0.16 -14.43
N THR A 107 -4.39 1.05 -14.48
CA THR A 107 -5.82 1.34 -14.28
C THR A 107 -6.32 2.08 -15.50
N LEU A 108 -7.20 1.44 -16.25
CA LEU A 108 -7.88 2.03 -17.41
C LEU A 108 -9.08 2.85 -16.97
N GLY A 109 -9.65 3.60 -17.90
CA GLY A 109 -10.89 4.33 -17.64
C GLY A 109 -12.02 3.42 -17.15
N PRO A 110 -12.96 3.96 -16.35
CA PRO A 110 -14.15 3.23 -15.95
C PRO A 110 -14.93 2.76 -17.20
N GLY A 111 -15.36 1.51 -17.18
CA GLY A 111 -16.06 0.90 -18.33
C GLY A 111 -15.15 0.18 -19.34
N ALA A 112 -13.83 0.21 -19.15
CA ALA A 112 -12.92 -0.60 -19.95
C ALA A 112 -13.24 -2.09 -19.82
N THR A 113 -13.28 -2.76 -20.96
CA THR A 113 -13.51 -4.20 -21.01
C THR A 113 -12.26 -4.98 -20.61
N LEU A 114 -12.44 -6.22 -20.15
CA LEU A 114 -11.31 -7.10 -19.81
C LEU A 114 -10.34 -7.24 -20.99
N GLN A 115 -10.83 -7.33 -22.22
CA GLN A 115 -10.03 -7.44 -23.43
C GLN A 115 -9.18 -6.18 -23.67
N GLN A 116 -9.74 -4.99 -23.44
CA GLN A 116 -8.96 -3.73 -23.55
C GLN A 116 -7.87 -3.67 -22.51
N THR A 117 -8.16 -4.11 -21.28
CA THR A 117 -7.17 -4.16 -20.19
C THR A 117 -6.08 -5.19 -20.48
N GLU A 118 -6.44 -6.32 -21.09
CA GLU A 118 -5.47 -7.33 -21.52
C GLU A 118 -4.53 -6.79 -22.61
N GLN A 119 -5.06 -6.12 -23.63
CA GLN A 119 -4.24 -5.49 -24.67
C GLN A 119 -3.30 -4.42 -24.12
N ALA A 120 -3.80 -3.61 -23.18
CA ALA A 120 -3.00 -2.59 -22.51
C ALA A 120 -1.88 -3.22 -21.67
N ALA A 121 -2.21 -4.25 -20.89
CA ALA A 121 -1.24 -4.99 -20.07
C ALA A 121 -0.17 -5.67 -20.92
N GLU A 122 -0.56 -6.27 -22.05
CA GLU A 122 0.37 -6.91 -22.97
C GLU A 122 1.30 -5.88 -23.64
N THR A 123 0.78 -4.70 -23.96
CA THR A 123 1.60 -3.60 -24.50
C THR A 123 2.62 -3.12 -23.47
N ALA A 124 2.20 -2.93 -22.22
CA ALA A 124 3.07 -2.56 -21.12
C ALA A 124 4.13 -3.66 -20.86
N ARG A 125 3.74 -4.93 -20.87
CA ARG A 125 4.65 -6.07 -20.70
C ARG A 125 5.76 -6.05 -21.75
N LYS A 126 5.41 -5.88 -23.04
CA LYS A 126 6.38 -5.81 -24.15
C LYS A 126 7.34 -4.62 -24.04
N GLN A 127 6.90 -3.49 -23.49
CA GLN A 127 7.80 -2.36 -23.25
C GLN A 127 8.74 -2.62 -22.08
N LEU A 128 8.24 -3.21 -21.01
CA LEU A 128 9.03 -3.54 -19.83
C LEU A 128 10.06 -4.63 -20.11
N GLU A 129 9.75 -5.64 -20.93
CA GLU A 129 10.71 -6.71 -21.32
C GLU A 129 11.97 -6.21 -22.05
N LYS A 130 11.89 -5.00 -22.63
CA LYS A 130 13.07 -4.38 -23.28
C LYS A 130 14.04 -3.78 -22.29
N LEU A 131 13.62 -3.59 -21.02
CA LEU A 131 14.48 -3.01 -20.00
C LEU A 131 15.44 -4.05 -19.43
N PRO A 132 16.68 -3.66 -19.14
CA PRO A 132 17.65 -4.55 -18.51
C PRO A 132 17.23 -4.88 -17.06
N HIS A 133 17.75 -5.96 -16.53
CA HIS A 133 17.58 -6.41 -15.15
C HIS A 133 16.16 -6.89 -14.77
N ILE A 134 15.29 -7.15 -15.74
CA ILE A 134 13.99 -7.80 -15.54
C ILE A 134 14.16 -9.31 -15.80
N ALA A 135 13.91 -10.11 -14.78
CA ALA A 135 14.04 -11.58 -14.88
C ALA A 135 12.71 -12.23 -15.28
N ARG A 136 11.58 -11.75 -14.74
CA ARG A 136 10.26 -12.34 -15.01
C ARG A 136 9.17 -11.30 -14.79
N ILE A 137 8.12 -11.36 -15.60
CA ILE A 137 6.90 -10.56 -15.45
C ILE A 137 5.72 -11.50 -15.31
N TYR A 138 4.98 -11.38 -14.22
CA TYR A 138 3.70 -12.05 -14.01
C TYR A 138 2.58 -11.03 -14.14
N THR A 139 1.62 -11.27 -15.01
CA THR A 139 0.51 -10.35 -15.26
C THR A 139 -0.79 -10.95 -14.74
N ALA A 140 -1.46 -10.23 -13.83
CA ALA A 140 -2.81 -10.53 -13.36
C ALA A 140 -3.77 -9.44 -13.87
N ILE A 141 -4.85 -9.85 -14.54
CA ILE A 141 -5.83 -8.94 -15.13
C ILE A 141 -7.18 -9.18 -14.47
N GLY A 142 -7.87 -8.10 -14.11
CA GLY A 142 -9.16 -8.17 -13.44
C GLY A 142 -9.10 -8.58 -11.97
N ALA A 143 -7.92 -8.85 -11.41
CA ALA A 143 -7.74 -9.07 -9.99
C ALA A 143 -7.70 -7.72 -9.27
N GLY A 144 -8.47 -7.56 -8.21
CA GLY A 144 -8.49 -6.34 -7.41
C GLY A 144 -7.10 -6.03 -6.84
N SER A 145 -6.81 -4.75 -6.68
CA SER A 145 -5.59 -4.26 -6.03
C SER A 145 -5.52 -4.77 -4.61
N GLY A 146 -4.66 -5.75 -4.34
CA GLY A 146 -4.07 -6.17 -3.06
C GLY A 146 -4.81 -6.03 -1.71
N ASN A 147 -5.91 -5.33 -1.65
CA ASN A 147 -6.77 -5.27 -0.48
C ASN A 147 -7.70 -6.50 -0.49
N GLN A 148 -7.44 -7.42 0.40
CA GLN A 148 -8.19 -8.68 0.62
C GLN A 148 -9.71 -8.51 0.85
N PHE A 149 -10.23 -7.28 0.83
CA PHE A 149 -11.64 -6.95 1.06
C PHE A 149 -12.40 -6.46 -0.17
N SER A 150 -11.76 -6.28 -1.32
CA SER A 150 -12.46 -5.96 -2.57
C SER A 150 -12.56 -7.20 -3.46
N ASP A 151 -13.55 -8.01 -3.21
CA ASP A 151 -14.00 -9.15 -4.03
C ASP A 151 -14.50 -8.73 -5.44
N LEU A 152 -14.32 -7.48 -5.81
CA LEU A 152 -14.77 -6.97 -7.10
C LEU A 152 -13.63 -7.12 -8.12
N THR A 153 -13.76 -8.11 -8.96
CA THR A 153 -12.99 -8.22 -10.21
C THR A 153 -13.19 -6.94 -11.04
N SER A 154 -12.23 -6.03 -10.95
CA SER A 154 -12.26 -4.78 -11.71
C SER A 154 -11.72 -5.03 -13.11
N THR A 155 -12.60 -5.11 -14.11
CA THR A 155 -12.23 -5.37 -15.52
C THR A 155 -11.23 -4.36 -16.07
N ASN A 156 -11.14 -3.16 -15.49
CA ASN A 156 -10.27 -2.06 -15.90
C ASN A 156 -8.93 -2.01 -15.16
N TYR A 157 -8.58 -3.06 -14.43
CA TYR A 157 -7.36 -3.11 -13.61
C TYR A 157 -6.46 -4.27 -14.02
N ALA A 158 -5.16 -4.02 -14.12
CA ALA A 158 -4.14 -5.04 -14.29
C ALA A 158 -2.93 -4.77 -13.38
N ALA A 159 -2.37 -5.83 -12.83
CA ALA A 159 -1.17 -5.81 -12.02
C ALA A 159 -0.07 -6.67 -12.66
N LEU A 160 1.07 -6.05 -12.93
CA LEU A 160 2.26 -6.73 -13.41
C LEU A 160 3.24 -6.85 -12.26
N THR A 161 3.40 -8.03 -11.73
CA THR A 161 4.43 -8.34 -10.71
C THR A 161 5.72 -8.68 -11.43
N ILE A 162 6.76 -7.89 -11.17
CA ILE A 162 8.04 -7.97 -11.86
C ILE A 162 9.08 -8.48 -10.90
N THR A 163 9.73 -9.58 -11.27
CA THR A 163 10.91 -10.09 -10.58
C THR A 163 12.15 -9.50 -11.25
N LEU A 164 12.97 -8.84 -10.47
CA LEU A 164 14.22 -8.22 -10.90
C LEU A 164 15.37 -9.22 -10.80
N ALA A 165 16.47 -8.96 -11.49
CA ALA A 165 17.72 -9.67 -11.32
C ALA A 165 18.22 -9.59 -9.86
N PRO A 166 19.08 -10.54 -9.41
CA PRO A 166 19.67 -10.51 -8.07
C PRO A 166 20.34 -9.17 -7.77
N ARG A 167 20.30 -8.74 -6.52
CA ARG A 167 20.81 -7.43 -6.08
C ARG A 167 22.27 -7.16 -6.48
N ALA A 168 23.08 -8.20 -6.57
CA ALA A 168 24.49 -8.07 -6.96
C ALA A 168 24.70 -7.72 -8.44
N GLU A 169 23.68 -7.96 -9.29
CA GLU A 169 23.76 -7.82 -10.75
C GLU A 169 22.94 -6.64 -11.29
N ARG A 170 22.36 -5.82 -10.41
CA ARG A 170 21.48 -4.75 -10.81
C ARG A 170 21.74 -3.44 -10.05
N PRO A 171 21.41 -2.26 -10.61
CA PRO A 171 21.36 -1.01 -9.88
C PRO A 171 20.25 -1.04 -8.81
N LYS A 172 20.14 0.03 -8.03
CA LYS A 172 19.09 0.13 -7.01
C LYS A 172 17.70 0.00 -7.63
N LYS A 173 16.80 -0.67 -6.91
CA LYS A 173 15.39 -0.84 -7.32
C LYS A 173 14.74 0.48 -7.75
N THR A 174 15.00 1.57 -7.03
CA THR A 174 14.46 2.90 -7.34
C THR A 174 14.85 3.43 -8.71
N GLU A 175 16.07 3.13 -9.18
CA GLU A 175 16.55 3.53 -10.52
C GLU A 175 15.87 2.71 -11.62
N ILE A 176 15.67 1.41 -11.38
CA ILE A 176 14.94 0.53 -12.30
C ILE A 176 13.48 0.97 -12.39
N GLU A 177 12.85 1.26 -11.26
CA GLU A 177 11.46 1.78 -11.23
C GLU A 177 11.31 3.13 -11.95
N GLN A 178 12.32 4.01 -11.88
CA GLN A 178 12.33 5.23 -12.69
C GLN A 178 12.41 4.94 -14.18
N SER A 179 13.23 3.98 -14.59
CA SER A 179 13.32 3.53 -15.98
C SER A 179 12.00 2.93 -16.47
N MET A 180 11.33 2.15 -15.62
CA MET A 180 9.99 1.60 -15.92
C MET A 180 8.96 2.72 -16.08
N ARG A 181 8.95 3.73 -15.17
CA ARG A 181 8.03 4.89 -15.29
C ARG A 181 8.24 5.61 -16.61
N LYS A 182 9.49 5.87 -16.97
CA LYS A 182 9.83 6.52 -18.23
C LYS A 182 9.42 5.71 -19.46
N ALA A 183 9.59 4.39 -19.41
CA ALA A 183 9.19 3.51 -20.52
C ALA A 183 7.68 3.44 -20.72
N LEU A 184 6.89 3.68 -19.65
CA LEU A 184 5.43 3.60 -19.66
C LEU A 184 4.75 4.98 -19.68
N GLU A 185 5.53 6.08 -19.72
CA GLU A 185 5.01 7.46 -19.67
C GLU A 185 4.10 7.79 -20.87
N ASP A 186 4.44 7.27 -22.04
CA ASP A 186 3.74 7.55 -23.30
C ASP A 186 2.52 6.66 -23.55
N MET A 187 2.05 5.89 -22.56
CA MET A 187 0.87 5.02 -22.74
C MET A 187 -0.43 5.81 -22.56
N PRO A 188 -1.19 6.10 -23.64
CA PRO A 188 -2.38 6.93 -23.58
C PRO A 188 -3.56 6.16 -22.95
N GLY A 189 -4.45 6.89 -22.29
CA GLY A 189 -5.75 6.37 -21.85
C GLY A 189 -5.74 5.48 -20.61
N MET A 190 -4.57 5.31 -19.96
CA MET A 190 -4.45 4.54 -18.75
C MET A 190 -3.61 5.26 -17.69
N ARG A 191 -3.84 4.91 -16.45
CA ARG A 191 -3.01 5.33 -15.32
C ARG A 191 -2.03 4.22 -14.98
N VAL A 192 -0.74 4.58 -14.96
CA VAL A 192 0.34 3.66 -14.60
C VAL A 192 0.91 4.04 -13.25
N SER A 193 1.00 3.09 -12.33
CA SER A 193 1.70 3.24 -11.06
C SER A 193 2.81 2.20 -10.96
N VAL A 194 4.01 2.64 -10.60
CA VAL A 194 5.19 1.77 -10.48
C VAL A 194 5.69 1.78 -9.04
N GLY A 195 5.76 0.62 -8.43
CA GLY A 195 6.17 0.36 -7.05
C GLY A 195 5.16 -0.48 -6.30
N MET A 196 5.58 -1.27 -5.33
CA MET A 196 4.67 -2.00 -4.43
C MET A 196 3.97 -1.02 -3.50
N GLU A 197 2.69 -1.28 -3.20
CA GLU A 197 1.95 -0.51 -2.21
C GLU A 197 2.65 -0.64 -0.85
N GLY A 198 3.12 0.49 -0.30
CA GLY A 198 3.90 0.52 0.95
C GLY A 198 5.43 0.54 0.80
N SER A 199 5.99 0.35 -0.41
CA SER A 199 7.43 0.47 -0.63
C SER A 199 7.84 1.85 -1.13
N SER A 200 8.77 2.44 -0.42
CA SER A 200 9.69 3.52 -0.78
C SER A 200 9.17 4.69 -1.62
N GLY A 201 8.42 5.53 -0.99
CA GLY A 201 8.13 6.89 -1.38
C GLY A 201 7.17 7.47 -0.36
N ALA A 202 7.39 8.69 0.12
CA ALA A 202 6.41 9.33 0.97
C ALA A 202 5.10 9.46 0.18
N LYS A 203 4.14 8.59 0.46
CA LYS A 203 2.80 8.67 -0.12
C LYS A 203 2.04 9.72 0.68
N TYR A 204 1.86 10.88 0.08
CA TYR A 204 1.01 11.90 0.66
C TYR A 204 -0.43 11.66 0.20
N GLU A 205 -1.33 11.47 1.15
CA GLU A 205 -2.75 11.32 0.90
C GLU A 205 -3.47 12.59 1.38
N PHE A 206 -4.17 13.24 0.47
CA PHE A 206 -5.01 14.39 0.76
C PHE A 206 -6.46 13.96 0.67
N VAL A 207 -7.16 14.02 1.80
CA VAL A 207 -8.59 13.75 1.86
C VAL A 207 -9.34 15.08 1.79
N VAL A 208 -10.07 15.29 0.70
CA VAL A 208 -10.93 16.47 0.52
C VAL A 208 -12.37 16.05 0.80
N SER A 209 -13.01 16.72 1.74
CA SER A 209 -14.40 16.43 2.13
C SER A 209 -15.28 17.63 1.93
N GLY A 210 -16.54 17.41 1.56
CA GLY A 210 -17.52 18.45 1.35
C GLY A 210 -18.92 17.87 1.17
N SER A 211 -19.95 18.70 1.35
CA SER A 211 -21.36 18.31 1.21
C SER A 211 -21.88 18.37 -0.24
N ASP A 212 -21.17 19.08 -1.14
CA ASP A 212 -21.54 19.26 -2.53
C ASP A 212 -20.57 18.47 -3.41
N GLY A 213 -21.06 17.39 -4.04
CA GLY A 213 -20.24 16.49 -4.87
C GLY A 213 -19.69 17.16 -6.13
N ALA A 214 -20.40 18.11 -6.74
CA ALA A 214 -19.94 18.80 -7.93
C ALA A 214 -18.76 19.74 -7.61
N ARG A 215 -18.88 20.51 -6.53
CA ARG A 215 -17.78 21.37 -6.02
C ARG A 215 -16.59 20.55 -5.56
N LEU A 216 -16.84 19.41 -4.91
CA LEU A 216 -15.77 18.51 -4.48
C LEU A 216 -14.97 17.98 -5.66
N THR A 217 -15.68 17.57 -6.73
CA THR A 217 -15.03 17.06 -7.96
C THR A 217 -14.20 18.15 -8.65
N SER A 218 -14.72 19.39 -8.74
CA SER A 218 -13.96 20.50 -9.33
C SER A 218 -12.73 20.84 -8.50
N ALA A 219 -12.85 20.94 -7.19
CA ALA A 219 -11.73 21.20 -6.29
C ALA A 219 -10.65 20.12 -6.37
N ALA A 220 -11.04 18.84 -6.44
CA ALA A 220 -10.09 17.74 -6.59
C ALA A 220 -9.31 17.82 -7.92
N ARG A 221 -9.96 18.21 -9.02
CA ARG A 221 -9.30 18.43 -10.31
C ARG A 221 -8.34 19.61 -10.29
N ASP A 222 -8.68 20.69 -9.61
CA ASP A 222 -7.83 21.86 -9.48
C ASP A 222 -6.58 21.51 -8.65
N ILE A 223 -6.74 20.82 -7.53
CA ILE A 223 -5.63 20.32 -6.69
C ILE A 223 -4.73 19.40 -7.51
N GLU A 224 -5.30 18.45 -8.27
CA GLU A 224 -4.53 17.54 -9.13
C GLU A 224 -3.69 18.31 -10.16
N ARG A 225 -4.27 19.34 -10.79
CA ARG A 225 -3.58 20.21 -11.77
C ARG A 225 -2.43 20.98 -11.12
N ASP A 226 -2.63 21.50 -9.92
CA ASP A 226 -1.61 22.29 -9.23
C ASP A 226 -0.47 21.40 -8.72
N LEU A 227 -0.79 20.21 -8.20
CA LEU A 227 0.21 19.23 -7.78
C LEU A 227 1.11 18.78 -8.95
N ARG A 228 0.55 18.61 -10.16
CA ARG A 228 1.33 18.26 -11.37
C ARG A 228 2.37 19.29 -11.77
N ARG A 229 2.25 20.55 -11.30
CA ARG A 229 3.22 21.62 -11.54
C ARG A 229 4.42 21.57 -10.60
N ILE A 230 4.32 20.80 -9.51
CA ILE A 230 5.38 20.71 -8.51
C ILE A 230 6.45 19.72 -8.99
N ARG A 231 7.69 20.20 -9.14
CA ARG A 231 8.82 19.34 -9.51
C ARG A 231 9.11 18.33 -8.40
N GLY A 232 9.26 17.05 -8.76
CA GLY A 232 9.57 15.99 -7.82
C GLY A 232 8.35 15.27 -7.25
N VAL A 233 7.12 15.73 -7.53
CA VAL A 233 5.90 15.03 -7.23
C VAL A 233 5.49 14.25 -8.49
N GLY A 234 5.50 12.92 -8.40
CA GLY A 234 5.08 12.04 -9.49
C GLY A 234 3.89 11.18 -9.07
N ASN A 235 3.24 10.56 -10.05
CA ASN A 235 2.17 9.59 -9.84
C ASN A 235 0.96 10.12 -9.03
N ILE A 236 0.49 11.32 -9.41
CA ILE A 236 -0.67 11.95 -8.76
C ILE A 236 -1.95 11.24 -9.21
N THR A 237 -2.70 10.72 -8.26
CA THR A 237 -3.95 10.01 -8.49
C THR A 237 -5.09 10.66 -7.71
N SER A 238 -6.26 10.78 -8.35
CA SER A 238 -7.47 11.28 -7.70
C SER A 238 -8.60 10.27 -7.86
N SER A 239 -9.37 10.03 -6.81
CA SER A 239 -10.60 9.22 -6.87
C SER A 239 -11.75 9.96 -7.56
N ALA A 240 -11.69 11.28 -7.69
CA ALA A 240 -12.74 12.09 -8.33
C ALA A 240 -12.88 11.85 -9.84
N ASN A 241 -11.87 11.28 -10.49
CA ASN A 241 -11.90 11.00 -11.94
C ASN A 241 -12.49 9.63 -12.29
N LEU A 242 -12.98 8.88 -11.30
CA LEU A 242 -13.59 7.56 -11.49
C LEU A 242 -15.10 7.66 -11.72
N VAL A 243 -15.53 8.55 -12.62
CA VAL A 243 -16.94 8.62 -13.03
C VAL A 243 -17.25 7.36 -13.84
N ARG A 244 -18.12 6.50 -13.29
CA ARG A 244 -18.63 5.31 -13.98
C ARG A 244 -20.01 5.63 -14.54
N THR A 245 -20.27 5.20 -15.76
CA THR A 245 -21.64 5.18 -16.27
C THR A 245 -22.35 4.01 -15.62
N GLU A 246 -23.45 4.28 -14.91
CA GLU A 246 -24.24 3.28 -14.20
C GLU A 246 -25.64 3.24 -14.77
N VAL A 247 -26.23 2.06 -14.79
CA VAL A 247 -27.65 1.88 -15.09
C VAL A 247 -28.44 1.96 -13.80
N ILE A 248 -29.19 3.02 -13.63
CA ILE A 248 -30.06 3.22 -12.47
C ILE A 248 -31.41 2.60 -12.78
N VAL A 249 -31.83 1.64 -11.98
CA VAL A 249 -33.17 1.02 -12.08
C VAL A 249 -34.05 1.61 -11.00
N ARG A 250 -35.09 2.32 -11.39
CA ARG A 250 -36.08 2.94 -10.48
C ARG A 250 -37.40 2.16 -10.54
N PRO A 251 -37.73 1.36 -9.51
CA PRO A 251 -39.02 0.67 -9.45
C PRO A 251 -40.17 1.65 -9.31
N ASP A 252 -41.26 1.41 -10.04
CA ASP A 252 -42.56 2.04 -9.81
C ASP A 252 -43.30 1.23 -8.73
N ALA A 253 -43.31 1.76 -7.52
CA ALA A 253 -43.84 1.07 -6.34
C ALA A 253 -45.33 0.72 -6.50
N ALA A 254 -46.13 1.56 -7.17
CA ALA A 254 -47.56 1.35 -7.36
C ALA A 254 -47.82 0.21 -8.35
N LYS A 255 -47.11 0.19 -9.49
CA LYS A 255 -47.24 -0.87 -10.50
C LYS A 255 -46.68 -2.20 -9.98
N ALA A 256 -45.52 -2.16 -9.29
CA ALA A 256 -44.93 -3.35 -8.71
C ALA A 256 -45.86 -4.00 -7.69
N ALA A 257 -46.46 -3.21 -6.79
CA ALA A 257 -47.42 -3.69 -5.80
C ALA A 257 -48.69 -4.28 -6.45
N ALA A 258 -49.24 -3.61 -7.47
CA ALA A 258 -50.42 -4.11 -8.20
C ALA A 258 -50.19 -5.47 -8.88
N LEU A 259 -48.93 -5.75 -9.27
CA LEU A 259 -48.54 -7.01 -9.92
C LEU A 259 -47.91 -8.01 -8.94
N GLY A 260 -47.93 -7.69 -7.64
CA GLY A 260 -47.35 -8.54 -6.58
C GLY A 260 -45.85 -8.74 -6.66
N ILE A 261 -45.12 -7.75 -7.23
CA ILE A 261 -43.67 -7.79 -7.38
C ILE A 261 -43.02 -7.00 -6.25
N THR A 262 -42.09 -7.64 -5.53
CA THR A 262 -41.32 -7.01 -4.48
C THR A 262 -40.04 -6.36 -5.04
N PRO A 263 -39.51 -5.29 -4.40
CA PRO A 263 -38.20 -4.74 -4.74
C PRO A 263 -37.07 -5.80 -4.71
N GLN A 264 -37.18 -6.76 -3.81
CA GLN A 264 -36.24 -7.88 -3.71
C GLN A 264 -36.26 -8.75 -4.97
N ALA A 265 -37.45 -9.08 -5.50
CA ALA A 265 -37.59 -9.88 -6.73
C ALA A 265 -36.97 -9.16 -7.94
N ILE A 266 -37.10 -7.83 -8.02
CA ILE A 266 -36.43 -7.00 -9.03
C ILE A 266 -34.91 -7.09 -8.90
N SER A 267 -34.41 -6.92 -7.69
CA SER A 267 -32.98 -6.96 -7.40
C SER A 267 -32.36 -8.33 -7.71
N ASP A 268 -33.03 -9.41 -7.30
CA ASP A 268 -32.57 -10.77 -7.53
C ASP A 268 -32.58 -11.13 -9.03
N ALA A 269 -33.62 -10.74 -9.76
CA ALA A 269 -33.68 -10.95 -11.20
C ALA A 269 -32.55 -10.22 -11.95
N LEU A 270 -32.32 -8.97 -11.61
CA LEU A 270 -31.21 -8.17 -12.17
C LEU A 270 -29.84 -8.76 -11.84
N ARG A 271 -29.61 -9.13 -10.58
CA ARG A 271 -28.37 -9.75 -10.13
C ARG A 271 -28.08 -11.05 -10.87
N LEU A 272 -29.04 -11.97 -10.91
CA LEU A 272 -28.92 -13.22 -11.63
C LEU A 272 -28.66 -13.02 -13.13
N ALA A 273 -29.37 -12.07 -13.74
CA ALA A 273 -29.20 -11.78 -15.15
C ALA A 273 -27.83 -11.18 -15.51
N THR A 274 -27.27 -10.31 -14.65
CA THR A 274 -26.05 -9.55 -14.96
C THR A 274 -24.78 -10.16 -14.38
N GLN A 275 -24.80 -10.54 -13.10
CA GLN A 275 -23.62 -11.01 -12.37
C GLN A 275 -23.62 -12.53 -12.14
N GLY A 276 -24.79 -13.14 -12.06
CA GLY A 276 -25.00 -14.49 -11.59
C GLY A 276 -25.40 -14.52 -10.11
N ASP A 277 -25.52 -15.71 -9.54
CA ASP A 277 -25.84 -15.88 -8.14
C ASP A 277 -24.61 -15.67 -7.23
N TYR A 278 -24.86 -15.57 -5.92
CA TYR A 278 -23.78 -15.50 -4.92
C TYR A 278 -22.92 -16.76 -4.96
N GLU A 279 -21.61 -16.62 -4.77
CA GLU A 279 -20.65 -17.74 -4.84
C GLU A 279 -21.02 -18.91 -3.90
N GLN A 280 -21.56 -18.59 -2.70
CA GLN A 280 -22.01 -19.57 -1.72
C GLN A 280 -23.24 -20.37 -2.20
N MET A 281 -24.06 -19.80 -3.10
CA MET A 281 -25.30 -20.40 -3.60
C MET A 281 -25.10 -21.09 -4.95
N LEU A 282 -23.93 -20.93 -5.59
CA LEU A 282 -23.66 -21.53 -6.89
C LEU A 282 -23.57 -23.07 -6.77
N PRO A 283 -24.23 -23.81 -7.67
CA PRO A 283 -23.99 -25.22 -7.82
C PRO A 283 -22.53 -25.45 -8.24
N LYS A 284 -21.90 -26.49 -7.69
CA LYS A 284 -20.50 -26.81 -7.94
C LYS A 284 -20.38 -28.13 -8.69
N LEU A 285 -19.59 -28.12 -9.74
CA LEU A 285 -19.16 -29.35 -10.41
C LEU A 285 -17.93 -29.89 -9.68
N ASN A 286 -18.06 -31.14 -9.18
CA ASN A 286 -16.95 -31.82 -8.53
C ASN A 286 -16.08 -32.48 -9.59
N LEU A 287 -14.85 -32.00 -9.74
CA LEU A 287 -13.80 -32.65 -10.50
C LEU A 287 -12.86 -33.37 -9.50
N GLU A 288 -12.04 -34.32 -10.00
CA GLU A 288 -11.14 -35.11 -9.13
C GLU A 288 -10.22 -34.24 -8.24
N ALA A 289 -9.71 -33.11 -8.75
CA ALA A 289 -8.76 -32.26 -8.03
C ALA A 289 -9.37 -30.95 -7.46
N ARG A 290 -10.59 -30.55 -7.89
CA ARG A 290 -11.19 -29.27 -7.49
C ARG A 290 -12.68 -29.21 -7.73
N GLN A 291 -13.34 -28.32 -7.00
CA GLN A 291 -14.72 -27.92 -7.26
C GLN A 291 -14.74 -26.67 -8.16
N VAL A 292 -15.58 -26.69 -9.18
CA VAL A 292 -15.74 -25.55 -10.10
C VAL A 292 -17.16 -25.02 -9.96
N PRO A 293 -17.36 -23.73 -9.61
CA PRO A 293 -18.68 -23.13 -9.52
C PRO A 293 -19.30 -22.98 -10.90
N ILE A 294 -20.62 -23.26 -11.02
CA ILE A 294 -21.39 -23.09 -12.25
C ILE A 294 -22.10 -21.76 -12.17
N VAL A 295 -21.69 -20.78 -12.97
CA VAL A 295 -22.31 -19.45 -13.03
C VAL A 295 -23.26 -19.38 -14.22
N VAL A 296 -24.54 -19.11 -13.97
CA VAL A 296 -25.55 -18.86 -14.99
C VAL A 296 -25.87 -17.38 -15.03
N ARG A 297 -25.76 -16.76 -16.20
CA ARG A 297 -26.10 -15.35 -16.45
C ARG A 297 -26.45 -15.11 -17.89
N LEU A 298 -27.02 -13.94 -18.19
CA LEU A 298 -27.34 -13.58 -19.60
C LEU A 298 -26.05 -13.53 -20.44
N ALA A 299 -26.15 -13.85 -21.70
CA ALA A 299 -25.09 -13.71 -22.69
C ALA A 299 -24.60 -12.23 -22.73
N LYS A 300 -23.31 -12.02 -23.03
CA LYS A 300 -22.70 -10.70 -23.05
C LYS A 300 -23.47 -9.64 -23.85
N PRO A 301 -23.94 -9.89 -25.09
CA PRO A 301 -24.70 -8.90 -25.88
C PRO A 301 -26.01 -8.47 -25.19
N ALA A 302 -26.67 -9.39 -24.49
CA ALA A 302 -27.93 -9.10 -23.79
C ALA A 302 -27.67 -8.26 -22.50
N ARG A 303 -26.56 -8.43 -21.83
CA ARG A 303 -26.19 -7.63 -20.65
C ARG A 303 -25.76 -6.20 -20.99
N GLU A 304 -25.28 -5.98 -22.22
CA GLU A 304 -24.81 -4.67 -22.70
C GLU A 304 -25.95 -3.86 -23.35
N SER A 305 -27.15 -4.43 -23.51
CA SER A 305 -28.29 -3.78 -24.10
C SER A 305 -29.34 -3.40 -23.06
N LEU A 306 -29.66 -2.11 -22.95
CA LEU A 306 -30.75 -1.61 -22.08
C LEU A 306 -32.10 -2.20 -22.45
N ASP A 307 -32.36 -2.41 -23.75
CA ASP A 307 -33.59 -2.99 -24.19
C ASP A 307 -33.72 -4.48 -23.87
N ALA A 308 -32.60 -5.19 -23.83
CA ALA A 308 -32.57 -6.57 -23.34
C ALA A 308 -32.79 -6.64 -21.83
N LEU A 309 -32.20 -5.71 -21.07
CA LEU A 309 -32.44 -5.62 -19.64
C LEU A 309 -33.89 -5.26 -19.30
N ARG A 310 -34.54 -4.38 -20.06
CA ARG A 310 -35.97 -4.07 -19.90
C ARG A 310 -36.87 -5.29 -20.09
N ARG A 311 -36.46 -6.26 -20.89
CA ARG A 311 -37.20 -7.51 -21.19
C ARG A 311 -36.90 -8.63 -20.20
N ILE A 312 -36.10 -8.42 -19.20
CA ILE A 312 -35.91 -9.42 -18.15
C ILE A 312 -37.25 -9.73 -17.51
N VAL A 313 -37.55 -11.01 -17.37
CA VAL A 313 -38.78 -11.51 -16.78
C VAL A 313 -38.60 -11.68 -15.28
N ILE A 314 -39.53 -11.11 -14.52
CA ILE A 314 -39.57 -11.19 -13.04
C ILE A 314 -40.80 -12.03 -12.70
N ALA A 315 -40.69 -12.92 -11.73
CA ALA A 315 -41.84 -13.68 -11.24
C ALA A 315 -42.78 -12.74 -10.47
N GLY A 316 -43.95 -12.55 -10.99
CA GLY A 316 -45.07 -11.86 -10.32
C GLY A 316 -45.96 -12.82 -9.54
N ALA A 317 -46.97 -12.28 -8.86
CA ALA A 317 -47.90 -13.09 -8.07
C ALA A 317 -48.75 -14.09 -8.90
N SER A 318 -49.12 -13.71 -10.10
CA SER A 318 -49.98 -14.54 -11.00
C SER A 318 -49.27 -14.88 -12.31
N ASP A 319 -48.65 -13.90 -12.95
CA ASP A 319 -47.99 -14.03 -14.25
C ASP A 319 -46.58 -13.44 -14.26
N PRO A 320 -45.67 -13.93 -15.11
CA PRO A 320 -44.36 -13.35 -15.31
C PRO A 320 -44.47 -11.95 -15.95
N VAL A 321 -43.77 -10.96 -15.38
CA VAL A 321 -43.81 -9.54 -15.76
C VAL A 321 -42.46 -9.10 -16.27
N MET A 322 -42.41 -8.27 -17.33
CA MET A 322 -41.15 -7.69 -17.80
C MET A 322 -40.70 -6.54 -16.88
N LEU A 323 -39.38 -6.45 -16.61
CA LEU A 323 -38.79 -5.40 -15.80
C LEU A 323 -39.22 -4.00 -16.25
N GLY A 324 -39.25 -3.73 -17.55
CA GLY A 324 -39.62 -2.43 -18.11
C GLY A 324 -41.09 -2.01 -17.86
N GLN A 325 -41.97 -2.91 -17.38
CA GLN A 325 -43.34 -2.60 -17.00
C GLN A 325 -43.45 -2.07 -15.59
N VAL A 326 -42.50 -2.43 -14.72
CA VAL A 326 -42.49 -2.12 -13.27
C VAL A 326 -41.33 -1.24 -12.85
N ALA A 327 -40.39 -0.95 -13.75
CA ALA A 327 -39.24 -0.09 -13.46
C ALA A 327 -38.78 0.73 -14.67
N THR A 328 -38.25 1.90 -14.45
CA THR A 328 -37.54 2.71 -15.44
C THR A 328 -36.04 2.47 -15.33
N LEU A 329 -35.36 2.34 -16.47
CA LEU A 329 -33.93 2.19 -16.59
C LEU A 329 -33.34 3.45 -17.22
N GLU A 330 -32.45 4.12 -16.48
CA GLU A 330 -31.77 5.36 -16.87
C GLU A 330 -30.23 5.11 -16.86
N LEU A 331 -29.50 5.79 -17.75
CA LEU A 331 -28.04 5.81 -17.78
C LEU A 331 -27.51 7.03 -17.03
#